data_72b54aaffeae83a19da33a1bbdceab34
#
_entry.id   72b54aaffeae83a19da33a1bbdceab34
#
_cell.length_a   1.000
_cell.length_b   1.000
_cell.length_c   1.000
_cell.angle_alpha   90.00
_cell.angle_beta   90.00
_cell.angle_gamma   90.00
#
_symmetry.space_group_name_H-M   'P 1'
#
loop_
_entity.id
_entity.type
_entity.pdbx_description
1 polymer ?
#
loop_
_entity_poly.entity_id
_entity_poly.type
_entity_poly.pdbx_seq_one_letter_code
_entity_poly.pdbx_strand_id
1 'polypeptide(L)'
;MITVDSLTKTYGGFTAVDDVSFTARSGRVTGFLGPNGAGKSTTMRIMVGLTPATSGTAHVSGRRFADLPNPGLEVGVLLDASAQHAGRTGREILTIAQRTMGLPARRVDEMLEMVSLTPEEAGRRVSNYSLGMRQRLGIATALLGDPEVLILDEPANGLDPAGIRWMRDLLRGYADQGGTVLLSSHLLHEIEVIADDLVVIGQGRIVAQGTKTELLAAAGTLVRSPDLPTLARALVDADVEFTRTSDALRVEADTDLVGRLALAAGVPLTERRGGDGAGLEEMFLELTADTQREDLSEGAAA
;
A
#
# COMPACT_ATOMS: atom_id res chain seq x y z
N MET A 1 -12.53 3.01 -10.19
CA MET A 1 -11.77 4.20 -9.72
C MET A 1 -12.25 4.60 -8.33
N ILE A 2 -11.33 4.96 -7.44
CA ILE A 2 -11.65 5.51 -6.10
C ILE A 2 -11.22 6.98 -6.08
N THR A 3 -12.07 7.86 -5.51
CA THR A 3 -11.76 9.27 -5.29
C THR A 3 -12.05 9.63 -3.85
N VAL A 4 -11.07 10.19 -3.16
CA VAL A 4 -11.18 10.73 -1.80
C VAL A 4 -10.93 12.23 -1.89
N ASP A 5 -11.82 13.04 -1.31
CA ASP A 5 -11.77 14.49 -1.39
C ASP A 5 -11.97 15.13 -0.02
N SER A 6 -10.93 15.85 0.43
CA SER A 6 -10.86 16.61 1.69
C SER A 6 -11.36 15.82 2.90
N LEU A 7 -11.01 14.53 2.93
CA LEU A 7 -11.51 13.60 3.94
C LEU A 7 -10.90 13.90 5.31
N THR A 8 -11.76 14.13 6.28
CA THR A 8 -11.35 14.36 7.69
C THR A 8 -12.10 13.45 8.64
N LYS A 9 -11.40 12.93 9.62
CA LYS A 9 -11.98 12.14 10.72
C LYS A 9 -11.39 12.52 12.06
N THR A 10 -12.25 13.00 12.95
CA THR A 10 -11.89 13.35 14.33
C THR A 10 -12.64 12.46 15.31
N TYR A 11 -11.96 12.00 16.34
CA TYR A 11 -12.49 11.24 17.47
C TYR A 11 -12.22 12.03 18.75
N GLY A 12 -13.25 12.64 19.32
CA GLY A 12 -13.07 13.53 20.48
C GLY A 12 -12.08 14.65 20.17
N GLY A 13 -10.93 14.68 20.83
CA GLY A 13 -9.86 15.68 20.60
C GLY A 13 -8.77 15.24 19.61
N PHE A 14 -8.82 14.01 19.08
CA PHE A 14 -7.80 13.46 18.21
C PHE A 14 -8.27 13.42 16.74
N THR A 15 -7.49 13.99 15.83
CA THR A 15 -7.74 13.93 14.38
C THR A 15 -6.94 12.80 13.77
N ALA A 16 -7.64 11.72 13.40
CA ALA A 16 -7.03 10.51 12.83
C ALA A 16 -6.78 10.62 11.31
N VAL A 17 -7.57 11.44 10.61
CA VAL A 17 -7.43 11.74 9.18
C VAL A 17 -7.75 13.22 9.02
N ASP A 18 -6.91 13.98 8.34
CA ASP A 18 -6.94 15.42 8.25
C ASP A 18 -6.71 15.89 6.81
N ASP A 19 -7.79 16.32 6.16
CA ASP A 19 -7.82 16.86 4.80
C ASP A 19 -7.15 15.94 3.74
N VAL A 20 -7.44 14.65 3.79
CA VAL A 20 -6.86 13.66 2.88
C VAL A 20 -7.58 13.68 1.53
N SER A 21 -6.82 13.88 0.45
CA SER A 21 -7.33 13.85 -0.93
C SER A 21 -6.41 13.05 -1.84
N PHE A 22 -6.95 12.03 -2.51
CA PHE A 22 -6.23 11.23 -3.50
C PHE A 22 -7.17 10.48 -4.44
N THR A 23 -6.61 9.92 -5.51
CA THR A 23 -7.33 9.08 -6.47
C THR A 23 -6.58 7.77 -6.71
N ALA A 24 -7.28 6.61 -6.56
CA ALA A 24 -6.80 5.34 -7.07
C ALA A 24 -7.46 5.06 -8.42
N ARG A 25 -6.62 4.97 -9.46
CA ARG A 25 -7.04 4.90 -10.87
C ARG A 25 -7.37 3.47 -11.28
N SER A 26 -8.30 3.32 -12.23
CA SER A 26 -8.60 2.02 -12.86
C SER A 26 -7.40 1.51 -13.66
N GLY A 27 -7.23 0.19 -13.71
CA GLY A 27 -6.11 -0.47 -14.37
C GLY A 27 -4.78 -0.33 -13.63
N ARG A 28 -4.80 0.11 -12.37
CA ARG A 28 -3.58 0.38 -11.60
C ARG A 28 -3.66 -0.16 -10.18
N VAL A 29 -2.49 -0.46 -9.65
CA VAL A 29 -2.29 -0.80 -8.24
C VAL A 29 -1.76 0.44 -7.53
N THR A 30 -2.55 0.96 -6.57
CA THR A 30 -2.17 2.08 -5.72
C THR A 30 -1.76 1.57 -4.34
N GLY A 31 -0.50 1.78 -3.96
CA GLY A 31 0.00 1.53 -2.61
C GLY A 31 -0.36 2.68 -1.67
N PHE A 32 -1.05 2.39 -0.56
CA PHE A 32 -1.39 3.34 0.48
C PHE A 32 -0.49 3.12 1.70
N LEU A 33 0.55 3.90 1.83
CA LEU A 33 1.68 3.71 2.74
C LEU A 33 1.63 4.69 3.91
N GLY A 34 2.15 4.28 5.05
CA GLY A 34 2.26 5.12 6.25
C GLY A 34 2.62 4.29 7.47
N PRO A 35 3.19 4.88 8.53
CA PRO A 35 3.45 4.19 9.78
C PRO A 35 2.14 3.70 10.44
N ASN A 36 2.28 2.88 11.47
CA ASN A 36 1.13 2.47 12.28
C ASN A 36 0.53 3.71 12.96
N GLY A 37 -0.80 3.79 12.98
CA GLY A 37 -1.49 4.97 13.51
C GLY A 37 -1.61 6.16 12.55
N ALA A 38 -0.98 6.15 11.37
CA ALA A 38 -1.01 7.26 10.42
C ALA A 38 -2.38 7.56 9.78
N GLY A 39 -3.41 6.73 10.03
CA GLY A 39 -4.75 6.96 9.50
C GLY A 39 -5.18 6.04 8.35
N LYS A 40 -4.33 5.13 7.87
CA LYS A 40 -4.63 4.22 6.73
C LYS A 40 -5.93 3.44 6.90
N SER A 41 -6.02 2.61 7.93
CA SER A 41 -7.21 1.78 8.18
C SER A 41 -8.45 2.63 8.47
N THR A 42 -8.29 3.80 9.11
CA THR A 42 -9.40 4.75 9.32
C THR A 42 -9.93 5.26 7.99
N THR A 43 -9.05 5.70 7.09
CA THR A 43 -9.41 6.15 5.74
C THR A 43 -10.13 5.04 4.97
N MET A 44 -9.58 3.83 4.94
CA MET A 44 -10.21 2.69 4.26
C MET A 44 -11.59 2.34 4.86
N ARG A 45 -11.75 2.38 6.19
CA ARG A 45 -13.04 2.15 6.85
C ARG A 45 -14.09 3.20 6.49
N ILE A 46 -13.69 4.45 6.29
CA ILE A 46 -14.60 5.50 5.81
C ILE A 46 -15.02 5.23 4.37
N MET A 47 -14.08 4.87 3.50
CA MET A 47 -14.34 4.57 2.09
C MET A 47 -15.37 3.47 1.90
N VAL A 48 -15.41 2.46 2.79
CA VAL A 48 -16.36 1.34 2.75
C VAL A 48 -17.54 1.51 3.70
N GLY A 49 -17.78 2.72 4.19
CA GLY A 49 -18.97 3.06 4.99
C GLY A 49 -19.00 2.48 6.41
N LEU A 50 -17.92 1.87 6.90
CA LEU A 50 -17.84 1.33 8.27
C LEU A 50 -17.64 2.41 9.34
N THR A 51 -17.19 3.59 8.93
CA THR A 51 -16.99 4.75 9.81
C THR A 51 -17.45 6.01 9.09
N PRO A 52 -18.30 6.84 9.68
CA PRO A 52 -18.67 8.11 9.06
C PRO A 52 -17.49 9.09 9.10
N ALA A 53 -17.28 9.85 8.01
CA ALA A 53 -16.36 10.99 7.99
C ALA A 53 -16.87 12.10 8.90
N THR A 54 -15.95 12.94 9.39
CA THR A 54 -16.32 14.21 10.05
C THR A 54 -16.64 15.26 8.99
N SER A 55 -15.82 15.30 7.90
CA SER A 55 -16.05 16.12 6.72
C SER A 55 -15.37 15.47 5.49
N GLY A 56 -15.63 16.00 4.30
CA GLY A 56 -15.13 15.45 3.04
C GLY A 56 -15.91 14.23 2.58
N THR A 57 -15.46 13.63 1.48
CA THR A 57 -16.17 12.51 0.83
C THR A 57 -15.22 11.45 0.31
N ALA A 58 -15.73 10.21 0.19
CA ALA A 58 -15.06 9.12 -0.50
C ALA A 58 -16.07 8.45 -1.45
N HIS A 59 -15.66 8.26 -2.70
CA HIS A 59 -16.49 7.69 -3.75
C HIS A 59 -15.76 6.50 -4.42
N VAL A 60 -16.52 5.47 -4.71
CA VAL A 60 -16.11 4.35 -5.56
C VAL A 60 -16.95 4.42 -6.83
N SER A 61 -16.28 4.46 -7.98
CA SER A 61 -16.94 4.62 -9.31
C SER A 61 -17.97 5.76 -9.32
N GLY A 62 -17.64 6.90 -8.65
CA GLY A 62 -18.47 8.11 -8.58
C GLY A 62 -19.62 8.07 -7.56
N ARG A 63 -19.80 6.98 -6.80
CA ARG A 63 -20.85 6.83 -5.77
C ARG A 63 -20.24 6.55 -4.40
N ARG A 64 -20.93 6.96 -3.33
CA ARG A 64 -20.55 6.54 -1.97
C ARG A 64 -20.85 5.05 -1.82
N PHE A 65 -20.01 4.34 -1.07
CA PHE A 65 -20.19 2.91 -0.81
C PHE A 65 -21.60 2.57 -0.25
N ALA A 66 -22.10 3.42 0.65
CA ALA A 66 -23.44 3.23 1.26
C ALA A 66 -24.61 3.41 0.27
N ASP A 67 -24.38 4.05 -0.88
CA ASP A 67 -25.40 4.28 -1.91
C ASP A 67 -25.40 3.18 -2.99
N LEU A 68 -24.48 2.20 -2.89
CA LEU A 68 -24.40 1.06 -3.81
C LEU A 68 -25.49 0.03 -3.47
N PRO A 69 -26.31 -0.40 -4.45
CA PRO A 69 -27.41 -1.37 -4.19
C PRO A 69 -26.92 -2.73 -3.70
N ASN A 70 -25.78 -3.19 -4.23
CA ASN A 70 -25.13 -4.44 -3.84
C ASN A 70 -23.60 -4.21 -3.87
N PRO A 71 -23.06 -3.59 -2.78
CA PRO A 71 -21.67 -3.15 -2.79
C PRO A 71 -20.65 -4.26 -3.04
N GLY A 72 -20.95 -5.51 -2.63
CA GLY A 72 -20.07 -6.65 -2.85
C GLY A 72 -19.88 -7.06 -4.32
N LEU A 73 -20.73 -6.60 -5.25
CA LEU A 73 -20.56 -6.78 -6.69
C LEU A 73 -19.68 -5.69 -7.32
N GLU A 74 -19.46 -4.59 -6.63
CA GLU A 74 -18.73 -3.43 -7.16
C GLU A 74 -17.39 -3.21 -6.42
N VAL A 75 -17.34 -3.58 -5.13
CA VAL A 75 -16.18 -3.35 -4.26
C VAL A 75 -15.85 -4.59 -3.45
N GLY A 76 -14.70 -5.17 -3.71
CA GLY A 76 -14.12 -6.22 -2.87
C GLY A 76 -13.32 -5.60 -1.73
N VAL A 77 -13.58 -6.05 -0.51
CA VAL A 77 -13.01 -5.44 0.70
C VAL A 77 -12.36 -6.49 1.58
N LEU A 78 -11.12 -6.23 2.00
CA LEU A 78 -10.40 -6.96 3.04
C LEU A 78 -9.72 -5.95 3.97
N LEU A 79 -10.31 -5.70 5.13
CA LEU A 79 -9.73 -4.78 6.14
C LEU A 79 -9.12 -5.52 7.33
N ASP A 80 -9.59 -6.71 7.62
CA ASP A 80 -9.09 -7.54 8.73
C ASP A 80 -9.40 -9.02 8.46
N ALA A 81 -8.37 -9.79 8.17
CA ALA A 81 -8.51 -11.24 7.96
C ALA A 81 -8.90 -12.00 9.24
N SER A 82 -8.72 -11.40 10.43
CA SER A 82 -9.11 -12.00 11.71
C SER A 82 -10.58 -11.76 12.05
N ALA A 83 -11.25 -10.82 11.41
CA ALA A 83 -12.66 -10.48 11.64
C ALA A 83 -13.65 -11.56 11.16
N GLN A 84 -13.16 -12.62 10.52
CA GLN A 84 -13.99 -13.74 10.07
C GLN A 84 -14.54 -14.55 11.25
N HIS A 85 -15.79 -15.03 11.10
CA HIS A 85 -16.46 -15.76 12.18
C HIS A 85 -15.78 -17.09 12.49
N ALA A 86 -15.10 -17.18 13.63
CA ALA A 86 -14.25 -18.30 14.02
C ALA A 86 -14.99 -19.67 14.09
N GLY A 87 -16.29 -19.68 14.39
CA GLY A 87 -17.13 -20.88 14.48
C GLY A 87 -17.64 -21.44 13.15
N ARG A 88 -17.45 -20.70 12.04
CA ARG A 88 -17.84 -21.13 10.69
C ARG A 88 -16.67 -21.76 9.95
N THR A 89 -16.99 -22.60 8.96
CA THR A 89 -15.99 -23.09 8.01
C THR A 89 -15.71 -22.04 6.93
N GLY A 90 -14.56 -22.14 6.25
CA GLY A 90 -14.24 -21.23 5.15
C GLY A 90 -15.30 -21.30 4.03
N ARG A 91 -15.75 -22.50 3.69
CA ARG A 91 -16.84 -22.71 2.73
C ARG A 91 -18.15 -22.05 3.16
N GLU A 92 -18.54 -22.17 4.44
CA GLU A 92 -19.74 -21.52 4.95
C GLU A 92 -19.66 -19.99 4.85
N ILE A 93 -18.51 -19.40 5.15
CA ILE A 93 -18.29 -17.94 5.03
C ILE A 93 -18.50 -17.48 3.59
N LEU A 94 -17.85 -18.13 2.62
CA LEU A 94 -18.04 -17.81 1.21
C LEU A 94 -19.49 -18.07 0.75
N THR A 95 -20.13 -19.13 1.22
CA THR A 95 -21.52 -19.43 0.89
C THR A 95 -22.50 -18.37 1.42
N ILE A 96 -22.25 -17.86 2.62
CA ILE A 96 -23.06 -16.77 3.19
C ILE A 96 -22.89 -15.50 2.33
N ALA A 97 -21.65 -15.12 2.03
CA ALA A 97 -21.37 -13.96 1.20
C ALA A 97 -21.98 -14.13 -0.21
N GLN A 98 -21.79 -15.29 -0.85
CA GLN A 98 -22.36 -15.64 -2.15
C GLN A 98 -23.90 -15.47 -2.17
N ARG A 99 -24.60 -15.96 -1.15
CA ARG A 99 -26.06 -15.83 -1.04
C ARG A 99 -26.50 -14.39 -0.82
N THR A 100 -25.75 -13.66 0.01
CA THR A 100 -26.03 -12.24 0.29
C THR A 100 -25.89 -11.39 -0.98
N MET A 101 -24.91 -11.71 -1.83
CA MET A 101 -24.69 -11.03 -3.12
C MET A 101 -25.61 -11.53 -4.25
N GLY A 102 -26.35 -12.62 -4.05
CA GLY A 102 -27.22 -13.22 -5.08
C GLY A 102 -26.45 -13.94 -6.19
N LEU A 103 -25.24 -14.43 -5.91
CA LEU A 103 -24.37 -15.07 -6.90
C LEU A 103 -24.69 -16.57 -7.09
N PRO A 104 -24.32 -17.19 -8.22
CA PRO A 104 -24.46 -18.63 -8.41
C PRO A 104 -23.53 -19.41 -7.47
N ALA A 105 -24.00 -20.58 -7.00
CA ALA A 105 -23.28 -21.39 -6.00
C ALA A 105 -21.86 -21.81 -6.43
N ARG A 106 -21.62 -21.99 -7.74
CA ARG A 106 -20.31 -22.36 -8.29
C ARG A 106 -19.21 -21.35 -7.95
N ARG A 107 -19.56 -20.06 -7.72
CA ARG A 107 -18.58 -19.02 -7.35
C ARG A 107 -17.80 -19.35 -6.09
N VAL A 108 -18.39 -20.10 -5.17
CA VAL A 108 -17.71 -20.54 -3.94
C VAL A 108 -16.54 -21.48 -4.27
N ASP A 109 -16.78 -22.45 -5.15
CA ASP A 109 -15.73 -23.40 -5.55
C ASP A 109 -14.64 -22.72 -6.39
N GLU A 110 -15.04 -21.85 -7.33
CA GLU A 110 -14.13 -21.04 -8.14
C GLU A 110 -13.17 -20.19 -7.24
N MET A 111 -13.70 -19.58 -6.20
CA MET A 111 -12.89 -18.76 -5.28
C MET A 111 -11.98 -19.59 -4.39
N LEU A 112 -12.44 -20.73 -3.88
CA LEU A 112 -11.60 -21.64 -3.10
C LEU A 112 -10.43 -22.17 -3.91
N GLU A 113 -10.65 -22.52 -5.17
CA GLU A 113 -9.61 -22.95 -6.11
C GLU A 113 -8.62 -21.79 -6.38
N MET A 114 -9.12 -20.60 -6.70
CA MET A 114 -8.31 -19.41 -6.98
C MET A 114 -7.33 -19.09 -5.86
N VAL A 115 -7.77 -19.21 -4.59
CA VAL A 115 -6.92 -18.92 -3.43
C VAL A 115 -6.19 -20.15 -2.90
N SER A 116 -6.25 -21.28 -3.60
CA SER A 116 -5.59 -22.54 -3.24
C SER A 116 -5.95 -23.04 -1.83
N LEU A 117 -7.23 -22.92 -1.44
CA LEU A 117 -7.78 -23.57 -0.25
C LEU A 117 -8.43 -24.89 -0.69
N THR A 118 -7.85 -26.03 -0.26
CA THR A 118 -8.36 -27.36 -0.58
C THR A 118 -9.77 -27.57 0.00
N PRO A 119 -10.57 -28.52 -0.56
CA PRO A 119 -11.89 -28.84 -0.01
C PRO A 119 -11.85 -29.25 1.46
N GLU A 120 -10.78 -29.93 1.90
CA GLU A 120 -10.58 -30.30 3.29
C GLU A 120 -10.34 -29.08 4.17
N GLU A 121 -9.46 -28.18 3.77
CA GLU A 121 -9.17 -26.92 4.46
C GLU A 121 -10.42 -26.03 4.52
N ALA A 122 -11.12 -25.88 3.39
CA ALA A 122 -12.37 -25.13 3.31
C ALA A 122 -13.48 -25.67 4.24
N GLY A 123 -13.46 -26.98 4.56
CA GLY A 123 -14.34 -27.64 5.50
C GLY A 123 -13.96 -27.47 6.97
N ARG A 124 -12.76 -26.99 7.29
CA ARG A 124 -12.33 -26.71 8.68
C ARG A 124 -12.93 -25.41 9.19
N ARG A 125 -13.15 -25.32 10.50
CA ARG A 125 -13.55 -24.04 11.14
C ARG A 125 -12.42 -23.03 11.05
N VAL A 126 -12.77 -21.76 10.84
CA VAL A 126 -11.79 -20.66 10.73
C VAL A 126 -11.01 -20.46 12.03
N SER A 127 -11.52 -20.87 13.18
CA SER A 127 -10.73 -20.94 14.42
C SER A 127 -9.44 -21.75 14.28
N ASN A 128 -9.42 -22.73 13.38
CA ASN A 128 -8.29 -23.64 13.13
C ASN A 128 -7.45 -23.22 11.89
N TYR A 129 -7.74 -22.06 11.32
CA TYR A 129 -6.97 -21.54 10.19
C TYR A 129 -5.69 -20.85 10.68
N SER A 130 -4.59 -21.06 9.96
CA SER A 130 -3.41 -20.17 10.07
C SER A 130 -3.77 -18.76 9.64
N LEU A 131 -2.93 -17.78 9.97
CA LEU A 131 -3.13 -16.40 9.53
C LEU A 131 -3.16 -16.33 7.99
N GLY A 132 -2.24 -17.03 7.30
CA GLY A 132 -2.20 -17.10 5.84
C GLY A 132 -3.47 -17.73 5.24
N MET A 133 -4.06 -18.77 5.86
CA MET A 133 -5.33 -19.31 5.39
C MET A 133 -6.49 -18.32 5.57
N ARG A 134 -6.52 -17.56 6.66
CA ARG A 134 -7.51 -16.49 6.87
C ARG A 134 -7.37 -15.39 5.85
N GLN A 135 -6.12 -15.04 5.52
CA GLN A 135 -5.83 -14.03 4.50
C GLN A 135 -6.32 -14.48 3.12
N ARG A 136 -6.01 -15.71 2.71
CA ARG A 136 -6.52 -16.32 1.47
C ARG A 136 -8.05 -16.33 1.42
N LEU A 137 -8.71 -16.71 2.50
CA LEU A 137 -10.17 -16.68 2.59
C LEU A 137 -10.73 -15.25 2.51
N GLY A 138 -10.06 -14.26 3.10
CA GLY A 138 -10.41 -12.85 3.01
C GLY A 138 -10.31 -12.33 1.56
N ILE A 139 -9.22 -12.65 0.87
CA ILE A 139 -9.03 -12.34 -0.55
C ILE A 139 -10.12 -13.01 -1.41
N ALA A 140 -10.42 -14.30 -1.16
CA ALA A 140 -11.52 -15.02 -1.83
C ALA A 140 -12.86 -14.32 -1.64
N THR A 141 -13.15 -13.83 -0.42
CA THR A 141 -14.37 -13.10 -0.12
C THR A 141 -14.42 -11.75 -0.86
N ALA A 142 -13.31 -11.04 -0.92
CA ALA A 142 -13.20 -9.77 -1.64
C ALA A 142 -13.43 -9.95 -3.15
N LEU A 143 -12.94 -11.04 -3.74
CA LEU A 143 -13.06 -11.34 -5.18
C LEU A 143 -14.37 -12.04 -5.56
N LEU A 144 -15.19 -12.45 -4.59
CA LEU A 144 -16.36 -13.31 -4.82
C LEU A 144 -17.36 -12.70 -5.80
N GLY A 145 -17.59 -11.39 -5.70
CA GLY A 145 -18.55 -10.63 -6.51
C GLY A 145 -18.02 -10.24 -7.89
N ASP A 146 -16.78 -10.57 -8.23
CA ASP A 146 -16.09 -10.08 -9.43
C ASP A 146 -16.13 -8.54 -9.53
N PRO A 147 -15.71 -7.84 -8.45
CA PRO A 147 -15.88 -6.40 -8.32
C PRO A 147 -14.96 -5.64 -9.29
N GLU A 148 -15.24 -4.34 -9.55
CA GLU A 148 -14.36 -3.45 -10.31
C GLU A 148 -13.25 -2.83 -9.44
N VAL A 149 -13.41 -2.85 -8.12
CA VAL A 149 -12.52 -2.18 -7.17
C VAL A 149 -12.18 -3.11 -6.02
N LEU A 150 -10.90 -3.18 -5.67
CA LEU A 150 -10.39 -3.88 -4.48
C LEU A 150 -9.80 -2.89 -3.49
N ILE A 151 -10.22 -2.99 -2.22
CA ILE A 151 -9.66 -2.25 -1.07
C ILE A 151 -9.15 -3.26 -0.06
N LEU A 152 -7.82 -3.33 0.07
CA LEU A 152 -7.15 -4.39 0.84
C LEU A 152 -6.21 -3.76 1.88
N ASP A 153 -6.49 -4.01 3.16
CA ASP A 153 -5.61 -3.58 4.26
C ASP A 153 -4.69 -4.74 4.64
N GLU A 154 -3.38 -4.55 4.46
CA GLU A 154 -2.32 -5.51 4.76
C GLU A 154 -2.54 -6.92 4.17
N PRO A 155 -2.82 -7.07 2.85
CA PRO A 155 -3.19 -8.36 2.27
C PRO A 155 -2.06 -9.40 2.26
N ALA A 156 -0.80 -9.01 2.40
CA ALA A 156 0.37 -9.89 2.48
C ALA A 156 0.59 -10.46 3.88
N ASN A 157 -0.05 -9.91 4.90
CA ASN A 157 0.24 -10.24 6.29
C ASN A 157 -0.04 -11.72 6.61
N GLY A 158 0.98 -12.42 7.12
CA GLY A 158 0.89 -13.85 7.47
C GLY A 158 0.91 -14.82 6.29
N LEU A 159 1.12 -14.35 5.07
CA LEU A 159 1.44 -15.21 3.93
C LEU A 159 2.93 -15.59 3.97
N ASP A 160 3.23 -16.80 3.53
CA ASP A 160 4.59 -17.23 3.24
C ASP A 160 5.12 -16.58 1.94
N PRO A 161 6.43 -16.66 1.63
CA PRO A 161 6.97 -16.03 0.42
C PRO A 161 6.30 -16.48 -0.88
N ALA A 162 5.83 -17.74 -0.96
CA ALA A 162 5.10 -18.24 -2.12
C ALA A 162 3.69 -17.64 -2.20
N GLY A 163 3.01 -17.48 -1.05
CA GLY A 163 1.71 -16.83 -0.92
C GLY A 163 1.77 -15.33 -1.26
N ILE A 164 2.83 -14.64 -0.85
CA ILE A 164 3.04 -13.22 -1.21
C ILE A 164 3.20 -13.08 -2.73
N ARG A 165 4.01 -13.93 -3.37
CA ARG A 165 4.17 -13.91 -4.83
C ARG A 165 2.86 -14.18 -5.54
N TRP A 166 2.12 -15.21 -5.12
CA TRP A 166 0.80 -15.53 -5.66
C TRP A 166 -0.15 -14.33 -5.55
N MET A 167 -0.21 -13.68 -4.39
CA MET A 167 -1.04 -12.49 -4.18
C MET A 167 -0.66 -11.33 -5.12
N ARG A 168 0.64 -11.07 -5.28
CA ARG A 168 1.12 -10.03 -6.22
C ARG A 168 0.67 -10.31 -7.64
N ASP A 169 0.88 -11.56 -8.11
CA ASP A 169 0.51 -11.95 -9.46
C ASP A 169 -1.01 -11.83 -9.67
N LEU A 170 -1.81 -12.21 -8.67
CA LEU A 170 -3.26 -12.06 -8.67
C LEU A 170 -3.68 -10.60 -8.79
N LEU A 171 -3.16 -9.72 -7.94
CA LEU A 171 -3.53 -8.30 -7.92
C LEU A 171 -3.02 -7.57 -9.18
N ARG A 172 -1.83 -7.93 -9.69
CA ARG A 172 -1.33 -7.38 -10.95
C ARG A 172 -2.23 -7.80 -12.11
N GLY A 173 -2.54 -9.08 -12.25
CA GLY A 173 -3.46 -9.57 -13.29
C GLY A 173 -4.86 -8.96 -13.20
N TYR A 174 -5.34 -8.69 -12.00
CA TYR A 174 -6.61 -7.98 -11.78
C TYR A 174 -6.56 -6.52 -12.28
N ALA A 175 -5.48 -5.80 -11.98
CA ALA A 175 -5.30 -4.43 -12.46
C ALA A 175 -5.10 -4.39 -13.98
N ASP A 176 -4.35 -5.32 -14.57
CA ASP A 176 -4.13 -5.42 -16.02
C ASP A 176 -5.42 -5.65 -16.81
N GLN A 177 -6.44 -6.23 -16.18
CA GLN A 177 -7.78 -6.39 -16.73
C GLN A 177 -8.67 -5.15 -16.56
N GLY A 178 -8.12 -4.05 -16.03
CA GLY A 178 -8.83 -2.77 -15.85
C GLY A 178 -9.36 -2.55 -14.43
N GLY A 179 -9.18 -3.50 -13.52
CA GLY A 179 -9.58 -3.37 -12.12
C GLY A 179 -8.82 -2.26 -11.40
N THR A 180 -9.41 -1.71 -10.34
CA THR A 180 -8.77 -0.72 -9.47
C THR A 180 -8.33 -1.42 -8.19
N VAL A 181 -7.05 -1.33 -7.82
CA VAL A 181 -6.54 -1.88 -6.57
C VAL A 181 -6.02 -0.75 -5.69
N LEU A 182 -6.53 -0.68 -4.47
CA LEU A 182 -5.95 0.10 -3.38
C LEU A 182 -5.52 -0.87 -2.28
N LEU A 183 -4.24 -0.91 -1.96
CA LEU A 183 -3.76 -1.75 -0.88
C LEU A 183 -2.82 -1.00 0.06
N SER A 184 -2.95 -1.27 1.36
CA SER A 184 -1.93 -0.89 2.34
C SER A 184 -0.92 -2.01 2.54
N SER A 185 0.29 -1.65 2.93
CA SER A 185 1.28 -2.59 3.44
C SER A 185 2.33 -1.88 4.29
N HIS A 186 2.87 -2.60 5.25
CA HIS A 186 4.10 -2.23 5.97
C HIS A 186 5.33 -2.90 5.33
N LEU A 187 5.13 -3.82 4.39
CA LEU A 187 6.18 -4.50 3.63
C LEU A 187 6.48 -3.67 2.37
N LEU A 188 7.29 -2.62 2.51
CA LEU A 188 7.56 -1.65 1.45
C LEU A 188 8.11 -2.30 0.18
N HIS A 189 8.97 -3.32 0.32
CA HIS A 189 9.50 -4.07 -0.83
C HIS A 189 8.39 -4.73 -1.66
N GLU A 190 7.31 -5.22 -1.03
CA GLU A 190 6.19 -5.83 -1.76
C GLU A 190 5.41 -4.79 -2.56
N ILE A 191 5.22 -3.60 -1.97
CA ILE A 191 4.60 -2.47 -2.67
C ILE A 191 5.47 -1.99 -3.83
N GLU A 192 6.79 -1.90 -3.63
CA GLU A 192 7.74 -1.50 -4.67
C GLU A 192 7.64 -2.39 -5.92
N VAL A 193 7.41 -3.69 -5.72
CA VAL A 193 7.27 -4.63 -6.85
C VAL A 193 5.95 -4.47 -7.59
N ILE A 194 4.82 -4.24 -6.88
CA ILE A 194 3.49 -4.34 -7.46
C ILE A 194 2.85 -2.99 -7.80
N ALA A 195 3.14 -1.92 -7.02
CA ALA A 195 2.45 -0.66 -7.17
C ALA A 195 2.89 0.14 -8.41
N ASP A 196 1.91 0.76 -9.04
CA ASP A 196 2.09 1.77 -10.10
C ASP A 196 2.09 3.18 -9.50
N ASP A 197 1.18 3.41 -8.55
CA ASP A 197 0.99 4.68 -7.86
C ASP A 197 1.18 4.49 -6.36
N LEU A 198 1.66 5.55 -5.70
CA LEU A 198 1.86 5.58 -4.26
C LEU A 198 1.12 6.78 -3.66
N VAL A 199 0.54 6.55 -2.50
CA VAL A 199 -0.03 7.57 -1.62
C VAL A 199 0.57 7.34 -0.24
N VAL A 200 1.36 8.28 0.26
CA VAL A 200 2.02 8.19 1.56
C VAL A 200 1.31 9.09 2.55
N ILE A 201 0.86 8.52 3.66
CA ILE A 201 0.17 9.23 4.73
C ILE A 201 1.02 9.23 6.01
N GLY A 202 1.14 10.41 6.65
CA GLY A 202 1.79 10.61 7.94
C GLY A 202 0.92 11.50 8.83
N GLN A 203 0.74 11.13 10.10
CA GLN A 203 -0.09 11.89 11.07
C GLN A 203 -1.46 12.33 10.51
N GLY A 204 -2.12 11.44 9.79
CA GLY A 204 -3.44 11.71 9.20
C GLY A 204 -3.45 12.55 7.94
N ARG A 205 -2.30 13.00 7.39
CA ARG A 205 -2.19 13.83 6.19
C ARG A 205 -1.41 13.15 5.08
N ILE A 206 -1.72 13.47 3.83
CA ILE A 206 -0.89 13.02 2.70
C ILE A 206 0.44 13.81 2.73
N VAL A 207 1.55 13.06 2.81
CA VAL A 207 2.91 13.62 2.77
C VAL A 207 3.54 13.52 1.38
N ALA A 208 3.14 12.53 0.58
CA ALA A 208 3.53 12.41 -0.82
C ALA A 208 2.51 11.58 -1.60
N GLN A 209 2.30 11.88 -2.88
CA GLN A 209 1.52 11.06 -3.79
C GLN A 209 1.97 11.27 -5.24
N GLY A 210 1.91 10.22 -6.04
CA GLY A 210 2.30 10.25 -7.45
C GLY A 210 2.51 8.86 -8.01
N THR A 211 3.04 8.77 -9.22
CA THR A 211 3.52 7.48 -9.73
C THR A 211 4.76 7.04 -8.94
N LYS A 212 4.93 5.74 -8.80
CA LYS A 212 6.14 5.18 -8.15
C LYS A 212 7.42 5.74 -8.78
N THR A 213 7.48 5.79 -10.10
CA THR A 213 8.66 6.28 -10.83
C THR A 213 8.94 7.75 -10.52
N GLU A 214 7.92 8.62 -10.48
CA GLU A 214 8.10 10.04 -10.14
C GLU A 214 8.61 10.22 -8.72
N LEU A 215 8.02 9.51 -7.76
CA LEU A 215 8.40 9.63 -6.35
C LEU A 215 9.81 9.09 -6.08
N LEU A 216 10.17 7.96 -6.71
CA LEU A 216 11.52 7.40 -6.60
C LEU A 216 12.55 8.26 -7.33
N ALA A 217 12.22 8.87 -8.46
CA ALA A 217 13.11 9.80 -9.16
C ALA A 217 13.37 11.08 -8.33
N ALA A 218 12.33 11.60 -7.65
CA ALA A 218 12.46 12.75 -6.76
C ALA A 218 13.37 12.47 -5.54
N ALA A 219 13.56 11.21 -5.16
CA ALA A 219 14.50 10.82 -4.10
C ALA A 219 15.98 10.95 -4.49
N GLY A 220 16.30 11.26 -5.77
CA GLY A 220 17.65 11.48 -6.28
C GLY A 220 18.51 10.22 -6.34
N THR A 221 19.82 10.41 -6.41
CA THR A 221 20.82 9.32 -6.45
C THR A 221 21.65 9.31 -5.17
N LEU A 222 21.67 8.20 -4.46
CA LEU A 222 22.60 7.97 -3.34
C LEU A 222 23.95 7.49 -3.89
N VAL A 223 25.03 8.16 -3.50
CA VAL A 223 26.39 7.77 -3.88
C VAL A 223 27.32 7.68 -2.69
N ARG A 224 28.12 6.61 -2.65
CA ARG A 224 29.25 6.48 -1.74
C ARG A 224 30.55 6.44 -2.52
N SER A 225 31.57 7.08 -1.96
CA SER A 225 32.91 7.15 -2.53
C SER A 225 33.94 7.28 -1.43
N PRO A 226 35.15 6.74 -1.61
CA PRO A 226 36.29 7.04 -0.73
C PRO A 226 36.70 8.52 -0.76
N ASP A 227 36.35 9.24 -1.84
CA ASP A 227 36.64 10.65 -2.02
C ASP A 227 35.39 11.48 -2.26
N LEU A 228 34.53 11.54 -1.25
CA LEU A 228 33.32 12.38 -1.26
C LEU A 228 33.62 13.88 -1.45
N PRO A 229 34.72 14.46 -0.92
CA PRO A 229 35.02 15.87 -1.14
C PRO A 229 35.28 16.25 -2.62
N THR A 230 35.96 15.39 -3.37
CA THR A 230 36.19 15.62 -4.80
C THR A 230 34.90 15.41 -5.60
N LEU A 231 34.09 14.40 -5.26
CA LEU A 231 32.78 14.21 -5.87
C LEU A 231 31.85 15.41 -5.62
N ALA A 232 31.81 15.91 -4.40
CA ALA A 232 30.97 17.06 -4.04
C ALA A 232 31.37 18.32 -4.85
N ARG A 233 32.67 18.55 -5.06
CA ARG A 233 33.13 19.65 -5.93
C ARG A 233 32.67 19.48 -7.37
N ALA A 234 32.82 18.28 -7.93
CA ALA A 234 32.36 17.99 -9.29
C ALA A 234 30.84 18.20 -9.47
N LEU A 235 30.04 17.91 -8.45
CA LEU A 235 28.61 18.17 -8.46
C LEU A 235 28.30 19.68 -8.40
N VAL A 236 29.00 20.44 -7.55
CA VAL A 236 28.86 21.90 -7.48
C VAL A 236 29.25 22.53 -8.82
N ASP A 237 30.37 22.11 -9.43
CA ASP A 237 30.84 22.62 -10.72
C ASP A 237 29.86 22.34 -11.87
N ALA A 238 29.05 21.31 -11.73
CA ALA A 238 28.00 20.92 -12.67
C ALA A 238 26.60 21.50 -12.33
N ASP A 239 26.49 22.38 -11.31
CA ASP A 239 25.24 22.99 -10.83
C ASP A 239 24.18 21.92 -10.43
N VAL A 240 24.65 20.83 -9.81
CA VAL A 240 23.81 19.73 -9.33
C VAL A 240 23.69 19.80 -7.81
N GLU A 241 22.46 19.92 -7.33
CA GLU A 241 22.17 19.97 -5.89
C GLU A 241 22.40 18.60 -5.23
N PHE A 242 22.90 18.63 -4.00
CA PHE A 242 23.06 17.42 -3.19
C PHE A 242 23.00 17.71 -1.71
N THR A 243 22.59 16.69 -0.94
CA THR A 243 22.63 16.68 0.51
C THR A 243 23.71 15.70 0.98
N ARG A 244 24.47 16.07 2.01
CA ARG A 244 25.50 15.21 2.59
C ARG A 244 24.94 14.44 3.79
N THR A 245 25.07 13.12 3.76
CA THR A 245 24.86 12.25 4.93
C THR A 245 26.20 11.89 5.56
N SER A 246 26.24 11.06 6.60
CA SER A 246 27.48 10.72 7.32
C SER A 246 28.55 10.10 6.41
N ASP A 247 28.17 9.28 5.44
CA ASP A 247 29.07 8.46 4.61
C ASP A 247 28.70 8.44 3.11
N ALA A 248 27.78 9.31 2.70
CA ALA A 248 27.27 9.36 1.32
C ALA A 248 26.87 10.77 0.90
N LEU A 249 26.63 10.97 -0.40
CA LEU A 249 25.94 12.13 -0.95
C LEU A 249 24.62 11.66 -1.55
N ARG A 250 23.54 12.38 -1.26
CA ARG A 250 22.29 12.30 -2.00
C ARG A 250 22.24 13.41 -3.02
N VAL A 251 22.20 13.05 -4.27
CA VAL A 251 22.34 13.95 -5.42
C VAL A 251 20.99 14.07 -6.11
N GLU A 252 20.50 15.28 -6.33
CA GLU A 252 19.24 15.55 -7.05
C GLU A 252 19.44 15.40 -8.57
N ALA A 253 19.87 14.24 -8.99
CA ALA A 253 20.08 13.87 -10.38
C ALA A 253 19.95 12.36 -10.58
N ASP A 254 19.76 11.96 -11.85
CA ASP A 254 19.73 10.55 -12.21
C ASP A 254 21.11 9.88 -12.07
N THR A 255 21.08 8.55 -11.93
CA THR A 255 22.29 7.73 -11.75
C THR A 255 23.30 7.91 -12.88
N ASP A 256 22.83 8.12 -14.12
CA ASP A 256 23.71 8.23 -15.28
C ASP A 256 24.48 9.55 -15.29
N LEU A 257 23.82 10.66 -14.95
CA LEU A 257 24.50 11.96 -14.81
C LEU A 257 25.53 11.90 -13.70
N VAL A 258 25.16 11.39 -12.52
CA VAL A 258 26.08 11.24 -11.38
C VAL A 258 27.26 10.35 -11.74
N GLY A 259 27.02 9.24 -12.44
CA GLY A 259 28.10 8.35 -12.90
C GLY A 259 29.08 9.03 -13.89
N ARG A 260 28.56 9.83 -14.81
CA ARG A 260 29.40 10.61 -15.75
C ARG A 260 30.23 11.67 -15.04
N LEU A 261 29.65 12.39 -14.08
CA LEU A 261 30.36 13.41 -13.31
C LEU A 261 31.48 12.79 -12.45
N ALA A 262 31.20 11.67 -11.77
CA ALA A 262 32.20 10.95 -11.01
C ALA A 262 33.33 10.43 -11.88
N LEU A 263 33.02 9.87 -13.06
CA LEU A 263 34.03 9.42 -14.03
C LEU A 263 34.88 10.57 -14.54
N ALA A 264 34.27 11.70 -14.90
CA ALA A 264 34.99 12.90 -15.37
C ALA A 264 35.91 13.49 -14.29
N ALA A 265 35.50 13.40 -13.01
CA ALA A 265 36.29 13.82 -11.87
C ALA A 265 37.37 12.80 -11.43
N GLY A 266 37.40 11.61 -12.04
CA GLY A 266 38.29 10.52 -11.66
C GLY A 266 38.01 9.93 -10.29
N VAL A 267 36.76 10.05 -9.80
CA VAL A 267 36.34 9.60 -8.46
C VAL A 267 35.76 8.22 -8.57
N PRO A 268 36.33 7.20 -7.89
CA PRO A 268 35.73 5.88 -7.84
C PRO A 268 34.48 5.89 -6.96
N LEU A 269 33.39 5.28 -7.44
CA LEU A 269 32.18 5.06 -6.67
C LEU A 269 32.19 3.64 -6.07
N THR A 270 32.00 3.52 -4.78
CA THR A 270 31.81 2.22 -4.10
C THR A 270 30.34 1.80 -4.10
N GLU A 271 29.44 2.77 -4.20
CA GLU A 271 28.01 2.54 -4.33
C GLU A 271 27.40 3.67 -5.15
N ARG A 272 26.48 3.31 -6.05
CA ARG A 272 25.65 4.24 -6.80
C ARG A 272 24.26 3.60 -6.94
N ARG A 273 23.30 4.18 -6.24
CA ARG A 273 21.91 3.78 -6.32
C ARG A 273 21.06 4.95 -6.75
N GLY A 274 20.22 4.77 -7.76
CA GLY A 274 19.15 5.71 -8.07
C GLY A 274 18.09 5.72 -6.97
N GLY A 275 17.20 6.67 -6.98
CA GLY A 275 16.04 6.66 -6.11
C GLY A 275 15.22 5.37 -6.27
N ASP A 276 15.23 4.76 -7.46
CA ASP A 276 14.75 3.41 -7.75
C ASP A 276 15.62 2.29 -7.11
N GLY A 277 16.86 2.56 -6.73
CA GLY A 277 17.80 1.64 -6.09
C GLY A 277 18.03 1.91 -4.59
N ALA A 278 17.69 3.11 -4.08
CA ALA A 278 17.63 3.39 -2.64
C ALA A 278 16.40 2.75 -1.99
N GLY A 279 15.45 2.32 -2.82
CA GLY A 279 14.24 1.63 -2.43
C GLY A 279 13.15 2.57 -1.87
N LEU A 280 11.94 2.09 -1.98
CA LEU A 280 10.76 2.73 -1.39
C LEU A 280 10.91 2.94 0.13
N GLU A 281 11.71 2.09 0.79
CA GLU A 281 11.93 2.11 2.23
C GLU A 281 12.66 3.39 2.69
N GLU A 282 13.73 3.78 1.99
CA GLU A 282 14.50 4.97 2.36
C GLU A 282 13.70 6.25 2.14
N MET A 283 13.01 6.36 0.99
CA MET A 283 12.07 7.45 0.72
C MET A 283 10.96 7.52 1.79
N PHE A 284 10.39 6.37 2.15
CA PHE A 284 9.35 6.29 3.16
C PHE A 284 9.85 6.75 4.54
N LEU A 285 11.04 6.30 4.97
CA LEU A 285 11.64 6.69 6.24
C LEU A 285 11.88 8.21 6.31
N GLU A 286 12.33 8.82 5.21
CA GLU A 286 12.53 10.27 5.14
C GLU A 286 11.21 11.04 5.23
N LEU A 287 10.22 10.66 4.41
CA LEU A 287 8.92 11.31 4.41
C LEU A 287 8.17 11.16 5.76
N THR A 288 8.52 10.14 6.53
CA THR A 288 7.88 9.87 7.83
C THR A 288 8.79 10.15 9.04
N ALA A 289 10.02 10.65 8.83
CA ALA A 289 10.99 10.86 9.90
C ALA A 289 10.49 11.81 11.00
N ASP A 290 9.80 12.88 10.63
CA ASP A 290 9.27 13.85 11.58
C ASP A 290 8.06 13.28 12.36
N THR A 291 7.33 12.33 11.77
CA THR A 291 6.18 11.67 12.39
C THR A 291 6.58 10.60 13.41
N GLN A 292 7.78 9.98 13.27
CA GLN A 292 8.28 8.96 14.19
C GLN A 292 8.96 9.54 15.44
N ARG A 293 9.45 10.78 15.40
CA ARG A 293 10.16 11.41 16.54
C ARG A 293 9.24 11.82 17.68
N GLU A 294 7.97 12.11 17.41
CA GLU A 294 7.00 12.48 18.43
C GLU A 294 6.55 11.28 19.28
N ASP A 295 6.42 10.09 18.70
CA ASP A 295 6.05 8.85 19.44
C ASP A 295 7.08 8.44 20.52
N LEU A 296 8.36 8.79 20.36
CA LEU A 296 9.41 8.50 21.34
C LEU A 296 9.42 9.49 22.51
N SER A 297 8.80 10.68 22.36
CA SER A 297 8.75 11.70 23.43
C SER A 297 7.56 11.51 24.38
N GLU A 298 6.45 10.94 23.94
CA GLU A 298 5.29 10.65 24.80
C GLU A 298 5.45 9.39 25.63
N GLY A 299 6.23 8.39 25.19
CA GLY A 299 6.49 7.17 25.93
C GLY A 299 7.47 7.31 27.12
N ALA A 300 8.17 8.45 27.26
CA ALA A 300 9.13 8.70 28.32
C ALA A 300 8.57 9.49 29.52
N ALA A 301 7.28 9.86 29.48
CA ALA A 301 6.62 10.69 30.52
C ALA A 301 5.48 9.95 31.26
N ALA A 302 5.42 8.60 31.21
CA ALA A 302 4.44 7.79 31.94
C ALA A 302 5.12 6.86 32.97
#